data_018e04dcd5a2572d9d346665fb89f72d
#
_entry.id   018e04dcd5a2572d9d346665fb89f72d
#
_cell.length_a   1.000
_cell.length_b   1.000
_cell.length_c   1.000
_cell.angle_alpha   90.00
_cell.angle_beta   90.00
_cell.angle_gamma   90.00
#
_symmetry.space_group_name_H-M   'P 1'
#
loop_
_entity.id
_entity.type
_entity.pdbx_description
1 polymer ?
#
loop_
_entity_poly.entity_id
_entity_poly.type
_entity_poly.pdbx_seq_one_letter_code
_entity_poly.pdbx_strand_id
1 'polypeptide(L)'
;LLKLRDAIGELIGVNFDPSHMMWMGGNPLTAIRQLEGAIYHVHAKDTRIDREHSDPNGLLETKVNERFRERAWNYVTLGYGHGDIWWRDFIALLAQTGYNGVLSIEHEDLSMSPLEGVRKSVDFLNQIMVREIPNQP
;
A
#
# COMPACT_ATOMS: atom_id res chain seq x y z
N LEU A 1 6.51 12.73 10.80
CA LEU A 1 5.89 13.62 9.83
C LEU A 1 5.07 14.71 10.53
N LEU A 2 4.01 14.36 11.32
CA LEU A 2 3.07 15.33 11.89
C LEU A 2 3.77 16.42 12.71
N LYS A 3 4.68 16.06 13.62
CA LYS A 3 5.48 17.06 14.36
C LYS A 3 6.27 18.02 13.47
N LEU A 4 6.77 17.55 12.34
CA LEU A 4 7.48 18.40 11.40
C LEU A 4 6.49 19.33 10.67
N ARG A 5 5.33 18.79 10.28
CA ARG A 5 4.25 19.56 9.66
C ARG A 5 3.71 20.65 10.61
N ASP A 6 3.57 20.34 11.90
CA ASP A 6 3.19 21.32 12.92
C ASP A 6 4.19 22.48 13.03
N ALA A 7 5.47 22.19 12.81
CA ALA A 7 6.54 23.20 12.93
C ALA A 7 6.71 24.08 11.68
N ILE A 8 6.46 23.55 10.48
CA ILE A 8 6.77 24.25 9.22
C ILE A 8 5.56 24.42 8.28
N GLY A 9 4.38 23.98 8.72
CA GLY A 9 3.12 24.14 7.98
C GLY A 9 2.86 23.07 6.93
N GLU A 10 1.82 23.30 6.15
CA GLU A 10 1.27 22.34 5.18
C GLU A 10 2.10 22.17 3.88
N LEU A 11 3.29 22.76 3.83
CA LEU A 11 4.21 22.56 2.70
C LEU A 11 4.73 21.11 2.62
N ILE A 12 4.62 20.36 3.71
CA ILE A 12 5.04 18.97 3.79
C ILE A 12 3.82 18.05 3.90
N GLY A 13 3.76 17.03 3.06
CA GLY A 13 2.82 15.92 3.13
C GLY A 13 3.54 14.58 2.99
N VAL A 14 2.77 13.51 2.95
CA VAL A 14 3.28 12.16 2.78
C VAL A 14 2.90 11.62 1.40
N ASN A 15 3.86 10.98 0.73
CA ASN A 15 3.60 9.97 -0.26
C ASN A 15 3.36 8.66 0.50
N PHE A 16 2.09 8.27 0.63
CA PHE A 16 1.70 7.15 1.47
C PHE A 16 1.79 5.84 0.69
N ASP A 17 2.71 4.98 1.11
CA ASP A 17 2.87 3.63 0.60
C ASP A 17 2.55 2.62 1.71
N PRO A 18 1.42 1.89 1.62
CA PRO A 18 1.02 0.94 2.65
C PRO A 18 1.97 -0.25 2.76
N SER A 19 2.64 -0.62 1.67
CA SER A 19 3.46 -1.82 1.58
C SER A 19 4.62 -1.84 2.59
N HIS A 20 5.19 -0.67 2.87
CA HIS A 20 6.27 -0.53 3.87
C HIS A 20 5.77 -0.82 5.28
N MET A 21 4.56 -0.39 5.63
CA MET A 21 4.00 -0.65 6.96
C MET A 21 3.59 -2.11 7.12
N MET A 22 3.15 -2.77 6.04
CA MET A 22 2.67 -4.15 6.07
C MET A 22 3.75 -5.12 6.59
N TRP A 23 4.98 -5.03 6.09
CA TRP A 23 6.06 -5.90 6.56
C TRP A 23 6.69 -5.44 7.88
N MET A 24 6.60 -4.16 8.22
CA MET A 24 7.07 -3.64 9.50
C MET A 24 6.12 -3.92 10.67
N GLY A 25 4.96 -4.54 10.43
CA GLY A 25 3.96 -4.83 11.46
C GLY A 25 3.09 -3.63 11.84
N GLY A 26 3.15 -2.53 11.07
CA GLY A 26 2.24 -1.40 11.20
C GLY A 26 0.88 -1.67 10.56
N ASN A 27 -0.12 -0.87 10.91
CA ASN A 27 -1.45 -0.95 10.30
C ASN A 27 -1.69 0.26 9.39
N PRO A 28 -1.64 0.10 8.05
CA PRO A 28 -1.85 1.20 7.12
C PRO A 28 -3.23 1.84 7.24
N LEU A 29 -4.28 1.07 7.52
CA LEU A 29 -5.65 1.57 7.65
C LEU A 29 -5.79 2.53 8.85
N THR A 30 -5.11 2.22 9.96
CA THR A 30 -5.03 3.12 11.10
C THR A 30 -4.24 4.37 10.80
N ALA A 31 -3.13 4.23 10.06
CA ALA A 31 -2.27 5.36 9.69
C ALA A 31 -2.97 6.38 8.80
N ILE A 32 -3.83 5.96 7.86
CA ILE A 32 -4.61 6.87 7.01
C ILE A 32 -5.42 7.85 7.86
N ARG A 33 -6.13 7.35 8.89
CA ARG A 33 -6.93 8.21 9.78
C ARG A 33 -6.08 9.23 10.55
N GLN A 34 -4.87 8.81 10.99
CA GLN A 34 -3.95 9.71 11.70
C GLN A 34 -3.28 10.73 10.80
N LEU A 35 -3.23 10.47 9.49
CA LEU A 35 -2.61 11.31 8.47
C LEU A 35 -3.63 12.10 7.66
N GLU A 36 -4.87 12.21 8.13
CA GLU A 36 -5.92 13.02 7.49
C GLU A 36 -5.40 14.43 7.16
N GLY A 37 -5.62 14.87 5.93
CA GLY A 37 -5.13 16.17 5.43
C GLY A 37 -3.61 16.25 5.19
N ALA A 38 -2.84 15.19 5.49
CA ALA A 38 -1.40 15.16 5.27
C ALA A 38 -0.97 14.20 4.15
N ILE A 39 -1.87 13.41 3.58
CA ILE A 39 -1.58 12.51 2.46
C ILE A 39 -1.70 13.29 1.15
N TYR A 40 -0.58 13.46 0.44
CA TYR A 40 -0.52 14.22 -0.81
C TYR A 40 -0.41 13.33 -2.04
N HIS A 41 0.09 12.11 -1.84
CA HIS A 41 0.18 11.10 -2.88
C HIS A 41 0.06 9.71 -2.26
N VAL A 42 -0.38 8.72 -3.05
CA VAL A 42 -0.52 7.34 -2.59
C VAL A 42 0.08 6.39 -3.62
N HIS A 43 0.95 5.50 -3.14
CA HIS A 43 1.37 4.33 -3.90
C HIS A 43 0.41 3.16 -3.66
N ALA A 44 -0.02 2.54 -4.75
CA ALA A 44 -0.70 1.26 -4.73
C ALA A 44 0.35 0.15 -4.92
N LYS A 45 0.81 -0.37 -3.80
CA LYS A 45 1.85 -1.41 -3.71
C LYS A 45 1.50 -2.38 -2.61
N ASP A 46 1.63 -3.67 -2.86
CA ASP A 46 1.24 -4.72 -1.94
C ASP A 46 2.45 -5.49 -1.40
N THR A 47 2.30 -6.11 -0.25
CA THR A 47 3.31 -6.94 0.38
C THR A 47 2.70 -8.27 0.81
N ARG A 48 3.40 -9.36 0.49
CA ARG A 48 3.07 -10.69 0.99
C ARG A 48 4.09 -11.10 2.06
N ILE A 49 3.58 -11.53 3.21
CA ILE A 49 4.38 -12.17 4.26
C ILE A 49 4.43 -13.67 3.98
N ASP A 50 5.63 -14.21 3.90
CA ASP A 50 5.87 -15.64 3.78
C ASP A 50 6.03 -16.25 5.18
N ARG A 51 5.03 -17.02 5.60
CA ARG A 51 4.98 -17.57 6.95
C ARG A 51 6.03 -18.65 7.20
N GLU A 52 6.39 -19.43 6.20
CA GLU A 52 7.44 -20.45 6.31
C GLU A 52 8.78 -19.81 6.72
N HIS A 53 9.07 -18.62 6.22
CA HIS A 53 10.31 -17.91 6.49
C HIS A 53 10.21 -16.91 7.63
N SER A 54 9.04 -16.26 7.79
CA SER A 54 8.86 -15.23 8.81
C SER A 54 8.63 -15.79 10.21
N ASP A 55 7.92 -16.92 10.35
CA ASP A 55 7.58 -17.44 11.67
C ASP A 55 8.81 -17.86 12.47
N PRO A 56 9.83 -18.55 11.91
CA PRO A 56 11.05 -18.86 12.66
C PRO A 56 12.05 -17.70 12.78
N ASN A 57 12.03 -16.72 11.87
CA ASN A 57 13.10 -15.71 11.73
C ASN A 57 12.64 -14.27 11.98
N GLY A 58 11.35 -14.02 12.08
CA GLY A 58 10.79 -12.68 12.13
C GLY A 58 10.77 -11.97 10.76
N LEU A 59 10.46 -10.68 10.78
CA LEU A 59 10.26 -9.87 9.55
C LEU A 59 11.46 -9.00 9.17
N LEU A 60 12.55 -9.00 9.98
CA LEU A 60 13.77 -8.27 9.62
C LEU A 60 14.51 -9.01 8.50
N GLU A 61 14.25 -8.59 7.27
CA GLU A 61 14.78 -9.26 6.09
C GLU A 61 16.13 -8.65 5.67
N THR A 62 17.13 -9.49 5.52
CA THR A 62 18.49 -9.11 5.09
C THR A 62 18.92 -9.77 3.78
N LYS A 63 18.10 -10.68 3.24
CA LYS A 63 18.41 -11.37 1.99
C LYS A 63 18.19 -10.45 0.79
N VAL A 64 19.08 -10.55 -0.18
CA VAL A 64 19.00 -9.82 -1.45
C VAL A 64 17.83 -10.31 -2.31
N ASN A 65 17.44 -9.50 -3.29
CA ASN A 65 16.29 -9.78 -4.15
C ASN A 65 16.41 -11.07 -4.99
N GLU A 66 17.61 -11.47 -5.37
CA GLU A 66 17.88 -12.73 -6.08
C GLU A 66 17.46 -13.96 -5.28
N ARG A 67 17.36 -13.82 -3.97
CA ARG A 67 16.89 -14.85 -3.04
C ARG A 67 15.44 -14.65 -2.60
N PHE A 68 14.60 -14.02 -3.42
CA PHE A 68 13.23 -13.63 -3.06
C PHE A 68 12.36 -14.80 -2.55
N ARG A 69 12.62 -16.03 -2.99
CA ARG A 69 11.90 -17.23 -2.54
C ARG A 69 12.19 -17.66 -1.11
N GLU A 70 13.27 -17.13 -0.52
CA GLU A 70 13.72 -17.45 0.84
C GLU A 70 13.46 -16.30 1.82
N ARG A 71 12.85 -15.22 1.35
CA ARG A 71 12.62 -14.00 2.15
C ARG A 71 11.37 -14.16 3.02
N ALA A 72 11.41 -13.53 4.19
CA ALA A 72 10.27 -13.47 5.10
C ALA A 72 9.07 -12.68 4.53
N TRP A 73 9.34 -11.78 3.59
CA TRP A 73 8.33 -11.02 2.88
C TRP A 73 8.85 -10.53 1.53
N ASN A 74 7.93 -10.26 0.61
CA ASN A 74 8.24 -9.68 -0.70
C ASN A 74 7.17 -8.66 -1.08
N TYR A 75 7.56 -7.63 -1.84
CA TYR A 75 6.59 -6.85 -2.59
C TYR A 75 5.99 -7.71 -3.69
N VAL A 76 4.69 -7.56 -3.89
CA VAL A 76 3.93 -8.35 -4.84
C VAL A 76 2.94 -7.49 -5.60
N THR A 77 2.48 -8.01 -6.73
CA THR A 77 1.40 -7.42 -7.51
C THR A 77 0.15 -7.23 -6.65
N LEU A 78 -0.60 -6.15 -6.85
CA LEU A 78 -1.80 -5.84 -6.08
C LEU A 78 -2.78 -7.01 -6.05
N GLY A 79 -3.28 -7.32 -4.86
CA GLY A 79 -4.19 -8.44 -4.62
C GLY A 79 -3.49 -9.79 -4.36
N TYR A 80 -2.15 -9.85 -4.50
CA TYR A 80 -1.38 -11.08 -4.26
C TYR A 80 -0.83 -11.18 -2.81
N GLY A 81 -0.85 -10.09 -2.08
CA GLY A 81 -0.54 -10.02 -0.64
C GLY A 81 -1.81 -9.86 0.19
N HIS A 82 -2.57 -8.82 -0.09
CA HIS A 82 -3.84 -8.48 0.54
C HIS A 82 -4.97 -8.55 -0.49
N GLY A 83 -6.08 -9.21 -0.14
CA GLY A 83 -7.22 -9.39 -1.04
C GLY A 83 -8.07 -8.12 -1.22
N ASP A 84 -9.13 -8.28 -2.03
CA ASP A 84 -10.03 -7.20 -2.44
C ASP A 84 -10.71 -6.50 -1.26
N ILE A 85 -11.09 -7.21 -0.20
CA ILE A 85 -11.72 -6.63 1.00
C ILE A 85 -10.77 -5.60 1.64
N TRP A 86 -9.51 -5.96 1.85
CA TRP A 86 -8.53 -5.06 2.45
C TRP A 86 -8.29 -3.81 1.59
N TRP A 87 -8.17 -3.99 0.27
CA TRP A 87 -7.94 -2.88 -0.65
C TRP A 87 -9.18 -1.99 -0.81
N ARG A 88 -10.40 -2.55 -0.71
CA ARG A 88 -11.65 -1.75 -0.64
C ARG A 88 -11.69 -0.89 0.61
N ASP A 89 -11.33 -1.45 1.77
CA ASP A 89 -11.25 -0.68 3.01
C ASP A 89 -10.20 0.43 2.93
N PHE A 90 -9.04 0.15 2.35
CA PHE A 90 -7.97 1.11 2.12
C PHE A 90 -8.45 2.29 1.27
N ILE A 91 -9.06 2.03 0.11
CA ILE A 91 -9.58 3.04 -0.80
C ILE A 91 -10.73 3.83 -0.14
N ALA A 92 -11.63 3.16 0.55
CA ALA A 92 -12.76 3.80 1.24
C ALA A 92 -12.26 4.76 2.34
N LEU A 93 -11.24 4.36 3.10
CA LEU A 93 -10.65 5.22 4.13
C LEU A 93 -9.94 6.44 3.55
N LEU A 94 -9.20 6.28 2.45
CA LEU A 94 -8.60 7.42 1.74
C LEU A 94 -9.67 8.43 1.31
N ALA A 95 -10.77 7.95 0.73
CA ALA A 95 -11.88 8.82 0.33
C ALA A 95 -12.55 9.50 1.54
N GLN A 96 -12.77 8.78 2.65
CA GLN A 96 -13.35 9.31 3.88
C GLN A 96 -12.48 10.40 4.53
N THR A 97 -11.16 10.32 4.39
CA THR A 97 -10.22 11.34 4.89
C THR A 97 -9.96 12.45 3.87
N GLY A 98 -10.76 12.54 2.83
CA GLY A 98 -10.72 13.62 1.84
C GLY A 98 -9.64 13.46 0.75
N TYR A 99 -8.94 12.33 0.69
CA TYR A 99 -7.99 12.09 -0.40
C TYR A 99 -8.74 11.80 -1.71
N ASN A 100 -8.49 12.63 -2.71
CA ASN A 100 -9.07 12.50 -4.05
C ASN A 100 -8.00 12.46 -5.17
N GLY A 101 -6.76 12.22 -4.80
CA GLY A 101 -5.63 12.10 -5.72
C GLY A 101 -5.58 10.75 -6.42
N VAL A 102 -4.47 10.51 -7.11
CA VAL A 102 -4.24 9.28 -7.85
C VAL A 102 -3.70 8.16 -6.97
N LEU A 103 -3.98 6.91 -7.34
CA LEU A 103 -3.31 5.72 -6.83
C LEU A 103 -2.25 5.32 -7.86
N SER A 104 -0.98 5.58 -7.56
CA SER A 104 0.13 5.26 -8.46
C SER A 104 0.59 3.83 -8.20
N ILE A 105 0.43 2.95 -9.19
CA ILE A 105 0.93 1.58 -9.10
C ILE A 105 2.46 1.60 -9.08
N GLU A 106 3.05 1.00 -8.05
CA GLU A 106 4.47 0.71 -7.96
C GLU A 106 4.68 -0.80 -8.00
N HIS A 107 5.43 -1.29 -8.99
CA HIS A 107 5.61 -2.71 -9.23
C HIS A 107 7.05 -3.14 -8.91
N GLU A 108 7.19 -3.99 -7.90
CA GLU A 108 8.45 -4.63 -7.49
C GLU A 108 8.28 -6.15 -7.27
N ASP A 109 7.33 -6.77 -7.95
CA ASP A 109 7.10 -8.21 -7.86
C ASP A 109 8.16 -8.98 -8.66
N LEU A 110 9.01 -9.72 -7.96
CA LEU A 110 10.09 -10.50 -8.57
C LEU A 110 9.62 -11.84 -9.15
N SER A 111 8.37 -12.23 -8.90
CA SER A 111 7.78 -13.47 -9.42
C SER A 111 7.06 -13.29 -10.76
N MET A 112 6.95 -12.06 -11.25
CA MET A 112 6.13 -11.69 -12.40
C MET A 112 6.83 -10.63 -13.25
N SER A 113 6.61 -10.63 -14.57
CA SER A 113 7.14 -9.57 -15.42
C SER A 113 6.49 -8.22 -15.09
N PRO A 114 7.22 -7.09 -15.23
CA PRO A 114 6.65 -5.77 -14.94
C PRO A 114 5.38 -5.48 -15.74
N LEU A 115 5.34 -5.85 -17.02
CA LEU A 115 4.17 -5.62 -17.86
C LEU A 115 2.95 -6.42 -17.39
N GLU A 116 3.13 -7.67 -17.01
CA GLU A 116 2.06 -8.52 -16.50
C GLU A 116 1.58 -8.00 -15.15
N GLY A 117 2.50 -7.70 -14.23
CA GLY A 117 2.16 -7.23 -12.90
C GLY A 117 1.43 -5.90 -12.90
N VAL A 118 1.88 -4.93 -13.70
CA VAL A 118 1.17 -3.64 -13.84
C VAL A 118 -0.22 -3.84 -14.44
N ARG A 119 -0.36 -4.67 -15.49
CA ARG A 119 -1.67 -4.95 -16.10
C ARG A 119 -2.63 -5.57 -15.09
N LYS A 120 -2.19 -6.59 -14.34
CA LYS A 120 -3.00 -7.22 -13.29
C LYS A 120 -3.37 -6.24 -12.17
N SER A 121 -2.47 -5.35 -11.78
CA SER A 121 -2.74 -4.32 -10.78
C SER A 121 -3.79 -3.32 -11.25
N VAL A 122 -3.75 -2.90 -12.52
CA VAL A 122 -4.78 -2.04 -13.13
C VAL A 122 -6.13 -2.74 -13.14
N ASP A 123 -6.17 -4.01 -13.57
CA ASP A 123 -7.41 -4.79 -13.63
C ASP A 123 -8.00 -4.98 -12.23
N PHE A 124 -7.16 -5.28 -11.24
CA PHE A 124 -7.56 -5.41 -9.84
C PHE A 124 -8.16 -4.10 -9.29
N LEU A 125 -7.48 -2.96 -9.46
CA LEU A 125 -7.99 -1.66 -9.03
C LEU A 125 -9.31 -1.32 -9.73
N ASN A 126 -9.42 -1.56 -11.03
CA ASN A 126 -10.65 -1.31 -11.79
C ASN A 126 -11.87 -2.08 -11.27
N GLN A 127 -11.67 -3.26 -10.67
CA GLN A 127 -12.74 -4.08 -10.08
C GLN A 127 -13.21 -3.57 -8.72
N ILE A 128 -12.32 -2.91 -7.95
CA ILE A 128 -12.60 -2.53 -6.57
C ILE A 128 -12.85 -1.03 -6.37
N MET A 129 -12.43 -0.18 -7.30
CA MET A 129 -12.66 1.26 -7.20
C MET A 129 -14.12 1.62 -7.41
N VAL A 130 -14.65 2.46 -6.52
CA VAL A 130 -15.96 3.11 -6.71
C VAL A 130 -15.79 4.24 -7.72
N ARG A 131 -16.52 4.18 -8.83
CA ARG A 131 -16.45 5.18 -9.92
C ARG A 131 -17.54 6.24 -9.86
N GLU A 132 -18.66 5.89 -9.22
CA GLU A 132 -19.80 6.80 -9.07
C GLU A 132 -20.06 7.02 -7.58
N ILE A 133 -19.73 8.21 -7.11
CA ILE A 133 -20.11 8.63 -5.74
C ILE A 133 -21.51 9.20 -5.89
N PRO A 134 -22.54 8.66 -5.17
CA PRO A 134 -23.87 9.26 -5.17
C PRO A 134 -23.77 10.72 -4.78
N ASN A 135 -24.51 11.59 -5.49
CA ASN A 135 -24.59 13.00 -5.10
C ASN A 135 -24.95 13.07 -3.62
N GLN A 136 -24.07 13.60 -2.81
CA GLN A 136 -24.39 13.91 -1.42
C GLN A 136 -25.49 14.99 -1.41
N PRO A 137 -26.53 14.82 -0.61
CA PRO A 137 -27.64 15.78 -0.50
C PRO A 137 -27.17 17.13 0.02
#